data_117d28b0383ad3fea83514e390fdf56a
#
_entry.id   117d28b0383ad3fea83514e390fdf56a
#
_cell.length_a   1.000
_cell.length_b   1.000
_cell.length_c   1.000
_cell.angle_alpha   90.00
_cell.angle_beta   90.00
_cell.angle_gamma   90.00
#
_symmetry.space_group_name_H-M   'P 1'
#
loop_
_entity.id
_entity.type
_entity.pdbx_description
1 polymer ?
#
loop_
_entity_poly.entity_id
_entity_poly.type
_entity_poly.pdbx_seq_one_letter_code
_entity_poly.pdbx_strand_id
1 'polypeptide(L)'
;VMDQGITIAVENYVNVGYPRDAGAALLAEVDGLPDGVAIDAQRISDIGREHGATAVRQAASDEERMLLWKGRKTAFGAVAQIAPNYYLHDTVVPRSKLADTLEEVYRIADEHDLAVVNVFHAGDGNLHPLLLFNGQEPGIYDRVHAAGAKIVEASLAAGGVLSGEHGI
;
A
#
# COMPACT_ATOMS: atom_id res chain seq x y z
N VAL A 1 -3.09 -2.29 -2.86
CA VAL A 1 -2.90 -2.80 -1.49
C VAL A 1 -2.66 -1.65 -0.54
N MET A 2 -3.10 -1.81 0.69
CA MET A 2 -2.84 -0.92 1.82
C MET A 2 -2.37 -1.79 2.98
N ASP A 3 -1.30 -1.41 3.67
CA ASP A 3 -0.90 -2.08 4.90
C ASP A 3 -1.84 -1.76 6.07
N GLN A 4 -1.61 -2.36 7.22
CA GLN A 4 -2.44 -2.15 8.41
C GLN A 4 -2.43 -0.68 8.85
N GLY A 5 -1.28 0.00 8.79
CA GLY A 5 -1.16 1.40 9.20
C GLY A 5 -2.05 2.32 8.37
N ILE A 6 -1.98 2.18 7.05
CA ILE A 6 -2.86 2.92 6.13
C ILE A 6 -4.33 2.52 6.32
N THR A 7 -4.61 1.24 6.48
CA THR A 7 -5.99 0.76 6.67
C THR A 7 -6.64 1.39 7.90
N ILE A 8 -5.91 1.43 9.02
CA ILE A 8 -6.39 2.09 10.26
C ILE A 8 -6.59 3.60 10.05
N ALA A 9 -5.65 4.28 9.37
CA ALA A 9 -5.77 5.72 9.10
C ALA A 9 -6.98 6.02 8.22
N VAL A 10 -7.22 5.24 7.18
CA VAL A 10 -8.38 5.35 6.29
C VAL A 10 -9.69 5.13 7.07
N GLU A 11 -9.74 4.10 7.92
CA GLU A 11 -10.93 3.83 8.75
C GLU A 11 -11.21 4.95 9.77
N ASN A 12 -10.19 5.60 10.30
CA ASN A 12 -10.36 6.78 11.14
C ASN A 12 -10.89 7.99 10.36
N TYR A 13 -10.52 8.10 9.10
CA TYR A 13 -10.84 9.26 8.25
C TYR A 13 -12.19 9.15 7.55
N VAL A 14 -12.53 7.99 6.97
CA VAL A 14 -13.73 7.83 6.14
C VAL A 14 -14.64 6.67 6.52
N ASN A 15 -14.18 5.75 7.38
CA ASN A 15 -14.93 4.62 7.92
C ASN A 15 -15.71 3.83 6.86
N VAL A 16 -15.00 3.13 5.99
CA VAL A 16 -15.56 2.33 4.89
C VAL A 16 -15.81 0.87 5.26
N GLY A 17 -15.37 0.45 6.45
CA GLY A 17 -15.54 -0.91 6.97
C GLY A 17 -14.43 -1.88 6.59
N TYR A 18 -13.20 -1.40 6.40
CA TYR A 18 -12.04 -2.27 6.27
C TYR A 18 -11.67 -2.92 7.62
N PRO A 19 -11.18 -4.17 7.62
CA PRO A 19 -10.77 -4.83 8.85
C PRO A 19 -9.49 -4.17 9.41
N ARG A 20 -9.58 -3.60 10.61
CA ARG A 20 -8.46 -2.90 11.28
C ARG A 20 -7.38 -3.83 11.81
N ASP A 21 -7.71 -5.10 11.99
CA ASP A 21 -6.85 -6.17 12.50
C ASP A 21 -6.14 -6.96 11.39
N ALA A 22 -6.49 -6.71 10.13
CA ALA A 22 -5.80 -7.31 9.00
C ALA A 22 -4.41 -6.68 8.80
N GLY A 23 -3.39 -7.48 8.55
CA GLY A 23 -2.04 -6.99 8.23
C GLY A 23 -1.98 -6.19 6.94
N ALA A 24 -2.87 -6.49 5.99
CA ALA A 24 -3.05 -5.74 4.75
C ALA A 24 -4.47 -5.88 4.20
N ALA A 25 -4.92 -4.88 3.45
CA ALA A 25 -6.15 -4.91 2.66
C ALA A 25 -5.83 -4.82 1.16
N LEU A 26 -6.25 -5.82 0.41
CA LEU A 26 -6.14 -5.86 -1.05
C LEU A 26 -7.50 -5.51 -1.67
N LEU A 27 -7.54 -4.50 -2.52
CA LEU A 27 -8.68 -4.23 -3.40
C LEU A 27 -8.35 -4.75 -4.79
N ALA A 28 -9.24 -5.58 -5.32
CA ALA A 28 -9.20 -6.05 -6.71
C ALA A 28 -10.51 -5.65 -7.41
N GLU A 29 -10.40 -5.17 -8.62
CA GLU A 29 -11.54 -4.86 -9.48
C GLU A 29 -11.41 -5.65 -10.77
N VAL A 30 -12.52 -6.18 -11.23
CA VAL A 30 -12.65 -6.87 -12.51
C VAL A 30 -13.67 -6.17 -13.37
N ASP A 31 -13.44 -6.10 -14.67
CA ASP A 31 -14.34 -5.53 -15.66
C ASP A 31 -14.57 -6.53 -16.80
N GLY A 32 -15.58 -6.27 -17.62
CA GLY A 32 -15.90 -7.10 -18.78
C GLY A 32 -17.40 -7.42 -18.90
N LEU A 33 -17.70 -8.53 -19.55
CA LEU A 33 -19.09 -9.00 -19.67
C LEU A 33 -19.61 -9.50 -18.31
N PRO A 34 -20.90 -9.28 -17.98
CA PRO A 34 -21.45 -9.59 -16.65
C PRO A 34 -21.15 -11.02 -16.15
N ASP A 35 -21.32 -12.01 -17.01
CA ASP A 35 -21.06 -13.42 -16.63
C ASP A 35 -19.57 -13.68 -16.35
N GLY A 36 -18.66 -13.06 -17.12
CA GLY A 36 -17.22 -13.13 -16.91
C GLY A 36 -16.81 -12.48 -15.60
N VAL A 37 -17.33 -11.28 -15.32
CA VAL A 37 -17.06 -10.54 -14.07
C VAL A 37 -17.44 -11.35 -12.85
N ALA A 38 -18.60 -12.01 -12.85
CA ALA A 38 -19.04 -12.85 -11.73
C ALA A 38 -18.08 -14.04 -11.49
N ILE A 39 -17.64 -14.69 -12.56
CA ILE A 39 -16.68 -15.81 -12.48
C ILE A 39 -15.33 -15.34 -11.94
N ASP A 40 -14.81 -14.24 -12.47
CA ASP A 40 -13.49 -13.72 -12.07
C ASP A 40 -13.50 -13.19 -10.62
N ALA A 41 -14.55 -12.51 -10.21
CA ALA A 41 -14.73 -12.06 -8.82
C ALA A 41 -14.77 -13.25 -7.85
N GLN A 42 -15.47 -14.33 -8.21
CA GLN A 42 -15.50 -15.54 -7.42
C GLN A 42 -14.11 -16.18 -7.33
N ARG A 43 -13.42 -16.29 -8.48
CA ARG A 43 -12.06 -16.85 -8.54
C ARG A 43 -11.06 -16.09 -7.68
N ILE A 44 -11.10 -14.75 -7.72
CA ILE A 44 -10.26 -13.90 -6.86
C ILE A 44 -10.55 -14.17 -5.38
N SER A 45 -11.83 -14.30 -5.03
CA SER A 45 -12.25 -14.59 -3.66
C SER A 45 -11.73 -15.95 -3.18
N ASP A 46 -11.79 -16.96 -4.03
CA ASP A 46 -11.33 -18.32 -3.71
C ASP A 46 -9.80 -18.35 -3.56
N ILE A 47 -9.06 -17.72 -4.47
CA ILE A 47 -7.60 -17.55 -4.36
C ILE A 47 -7.24 -16.84 -3.04
N GLY A 48 -7.94 -15.77 -2.71
CA GLY A 48 -7.72 -15.06 -1.44
C GLY A 48 -7.85 -15.99 -0.23
N ARG A 49 -8.91 -16.79 -0.18
CA ARG A 49 -9.15 -17.76 0.90
C ARG A 49 -8.08 -18.87 0.94
N GLU A 50 -7.72 -19.41 -0.21
CA GLU A 50 -6.67 -20.43 -0.35
C GLU A 50 -5.32 -19.93 0.16
N HIS A 51 -5.05 -18.63 0.02
CA HIS A 51 -3.84 -17.98 0.51
C HIS A 51 -3.97 -17.29 1.88
N GLY A 52 -5.00 -17.65 2.65
CA GLY A 52 -5.10 -17.25 4.05
C GLY A 52 -5.73 -15.87 4.30
N ALA A 53 -6.49 -15.33 3.35
CA ALA A 53 -7.26 -14.13 3.61
C ALA A 53 -8.25 -14.36 4.76
N THR A 54 -8.17 -13.53 5.79
CA THR A 54 -9.02 -13.62 6.99
C THR A 54 -10.44 -13.12 6.74
N ALA A 55 -10.60 -12.24 5.75
CA ALA A 55 -11.89 -11.74 5.29
C ALA A 55 -11.86 -11.53 3.77
N VAL A 56 -12.96 -11.85 3.11
CA VAL A 56 -13.18 -11.54 1.70
C VAL A 56 -14.57 -10.92 1.55
N ARG A 57 -14.63 -9.73 0.96
CA ARG A 57 -15.86 -8.98 0.75
C ARG A 57 -15.98 -8.65 -0.74
N GLN A 58 -17.09 -9.01 -1.33
CA GLN A 58 -17.47 -8.56 -2.67
C GLN A 58 -18.50 -7.43 -2.55
N ALA A 59 -18.32 -6.36 -3.31
CA ALA A 59 -19.31 -5.29 -3.36
C ALA A 59 -20.63 -5.81 -3.93
N ALA A 60 -21.72 -5.61 -3.20
CA ALA A 60 -23.06 -6.04 -3.61
C ALA A 60 -23.78 -5.00 -4.49
N SER A 61 -23.24 -3.79 -4.57
CA SER A 61 -23.79 -2.69 -5.39
C SER A 61 -22.69 -1.72 -5.83
N ASP A 62 -23.02 -0.85 -6.78
CA ASP A 62 -22.12 0.23 -7.23
C ASP A 62 -21.78 1.20 -6.11
N GLU A 63 -22.73 1.49 -5.21
CA GLU A 63 -22.50 2.35 -4.05
C GLU A 63 -21.47 1.74 -3.12
N GLU A 64 -21.56 0.44 -2.87
CA GLU A 64 -20.59 -0.27 -2.04
C GLU A 64 -19.21 -0.33 -2.71
N ARG A 65 -19.15 -0.58 -4.02
CA ARG A 65 -17.93 -0.53 -4.81
C ARG A 65 -17.27 0.86 -4.71
N MET A 66 -18.04 1.92 -4.91
CA MET A 66 -17.55 3.29 -4.79
C MET A 66 -17.06 3.61 -3.37
N LEU A 67 -17.72 3.09 -2.33
CA LEU A 67 -17.31 3.26 -0.95
C LEU A 67 -15.94 2.59 -0.67
N LEU A 68 -15.76 1.35 -1.13
CA LEU A 68 -14.47 0.66 -1.01
C LEU A 68 -13.35 1.43 -1.73
N TRP A 69 -13.58 1.86 -2.97
CA TRP A 69 -12.61 2.68 -3.70
C TRP A 69 -12.36 4.06 -3.06
N LYS A 70 -13.38 4.65 -2.44
CA LYS A 70 -13.21 5.90 -1.69
C LYS A 70 -12.15 5.74 -0.59
N GLY A 71 -12.19 4.63 0.17
CA GLY A 71 -11.18 4.33 1.16
C GLY A 71 -9.76 4.34 0.56
N ARG A 72 -9.55 3.61 -0.53
CA ARG A 72 -8.24 3.55 -1.21
C ARG A 72 -7.79 4.91 -1.75
N LYS A 73 -8.70 5.68 -2.35
CA LYS A 73 -8.41 7.00 -2.94
C LYS A 73 -8.09 8.06 -1.88
N THR A 74 -8.56 7.91 -0.66
CA THR A 74 -8.29 8.85 0.44
C THR A 74 -7.07 8.47 1.29
N ALA A 75 -6.37 7.38 0.95
CA ALA A 75 -5.26 6.85 1.72
C ALA A 75 -4.16 7.91 1.99
N PHE A 76 -3.71 8.64 0.98
CA PHE A 76 -2.71 9.69 1.14
C PHE A 76 -3.19 10.84 2.05
N GLY A 77 -4.45 11.25 1.94
CA GLY A 77 -5.04 12.25 2.84
C GLY A 77 -5.16 11.76 4.28
N ALA A 78 -5.42 10.47 4.46
CA ALA A 78 -5.54 9.86 5.79
C ALA A 78 -4.18 9.80 6.53
N VAL A 79 -3.06 9.73 5.81
CA VAL A 79 -1.70 9.72 6.38
C VAL A 79 -1.43 10.96 7.23
N ALA A 80 -2.02 12.11 6.90
CA ALA A 80 -1.88 13.35 7.66
C ALA A 80 -2.38 13.23 9.13
N GLN A 81 -3.15 12.20 9.46
CA GLN A 81 -3.55 11.91 10.85
C GLN A 81 -2.46 11.14 11.63
N ILE A 82 -1.50 10.54 10.94
CA ILE A 82 -0.43 9.76 11.57
C ILE A 82 0.79 10.66 11.81
N ALA A 83 1.18 11.44 10.81
CA ALA A 83 2.35 12.31 10.87
C ALA A 83 2.14 13.59 10.06
N PRO A 84 2.77 14.72 10.45
CA PRO A 84 2.64 15.98 9.73
C PRO A 84 3.32 15.99 8.36
N ASN A 85 4.31 15.13 8.17
CA ASN A 85 5.07 15.03 6.92
C ASN A 85 5.28 13.57 6.54
N TYR A 86 5.44 13.31 5.24
CA TYR A 86 5.89 12.03 4.72
C TYR A 86 6.80 12.22 3.51
N TYR A 87 7.69 11.27 3.28
CA TYR A 87 8.49 11.17 2.06
C TYR A 87 8.04 9.94 1.28
N LEU A 88 7.45 10.19 0.12
CA LEU A 88 6.89 9.18 -0.76
C LEU A 88 7.95 8.67 -1.73
N HIS A 89 8.06 7.36 -1.86
CA HIS A 89 8.79 6.70 -2.93
C HIS A 89 7.82 6.11 -3.95
N ASP A 90 8.31 5.96 -5.18
CA ASP A 90 7.59 5.38 -6.30
C ASP A 90 8.54 4.44 -7.04
N THR A 91 8.70 3.24 -6.54
CA THR A 91 9.58 2.23 -7.15
C THR A 91 8.77 1.07 -7.71
N VAL A 92 9.26 0.44 -8.77
CA VAL A 92 8.66 -0.78 -9.34
C VAL A 92 9.62 -1.93 -9.18
N VAL A 93 9.11 -3.07 -8.71
CA VAL A 93 9.87 -4.31 -8.62
C VAL A 93 9.11 -5.46 -9.30
N PRO A 94 9.80 -6.53 -9.71
CA PRO A 94 9.10 -7.72 -10.18
C PRO A 94 8.07 -8.20 -9.16
N ARG A 95 6.85 -8.55 -9.58
CA ARG A 95 5.75 -8.94 -8.68
C ARG A 95 6.14 -10.05 -7.70
N SER A 96 6.99 -10.99 -8.14
CA SER A 96 7.54 -12.06 -7.28
C SER A 96 8.48 -11.57 -6.18
N LYS A 97 8.89 -10.31 -6.23
CA LYS A 97 9.79 -9.66 -5.25
C LYS A 97 9.07 -8.66 -4.35
N LEU A 98 7.77 -8.46 -4.52
CA LEU A 98 6.99 -7.49 -3.74
C LEU A 98 7.10 -7.73 -2.24
N ALA A 99 6.87 -8.96 -1.79
CA ALA A 99 6.90 -9.28 -0.36
C ALA A 99 8.30 -9.07 0.23
N ASP A 100 9.32 -9.64 -0.40
CA ASP A 100 10.73 -9.50 0.03
C ASP A 100 11.14 -8.02 0.10
N THR A 101 10.73 -7.22 -0.90
CA THR A 101 11.06 -5.78 -0.95
C THR A 101 10.31 -5.00 0.12
N LEU A 102 9.06 -5.34 0.41
CA LEU A 102 8.30 -4.70 1.50
C LEU A 102 8.92 -4.99 2.87
N GLU A 103 9.35 -6.23 3.12
CA GLU A 103 10.07 -6.59 4.35
C GLU A 103 11.35 -5.76 4.49
N GLU A 104 12.09 -5.59 3.40
CA GLU A 104 13.29 -4.77 3.37
C GLU A 104 13.00 -3.28 3.62
N VAL A 105 11.90 -2.75 3.07
CA VAL A 105 11.43 -1.37 3.34
C VAL A 105 11.16 -1.17 4.83
N TYR A 106 10.46 -2.09 5.48
CA TYR A 106 10.20 -2.01 6.93
C TYR A 106 11.51 -2.08 7.74
N ARG A 107 12.42 -2.97 7.36
CA ARG A 107 13.72 -3.10 8.01
C ARG A 107 14.56 -1.81 7.90
N ILE A 108 14.61 -1.21 6.70
CA ILE A 108 15.30 0.06 6.46
C ILE A 108 14.70 1.19 7.29
N ALA A 109 13.37 1.27 7.36
CA ALA A 109 12.71 2.29 8.16
C ALA A 109 13.04 2.15 9.65
N ASP A 110 13.01 0.92 10.17
CA ASP A 110 13.35 0.61 11.57
C ASP A 110 14.82 0.96 11.88
N GLU A 111 15.77 0.61 11.01
CA GLU A 111 17.19 0.97 11.16
C GLU A 111 17.44 2.48 11.22
N HIS A 112 16.54 3.28 10.65
CA HIS A 112 16.64 4.74 10.65
C HIS A 112 15.71 5.39 11.69
N ASP A 113 15.08 4.59 12.55
CA ASP A 113 14.12 5.06 13.54
C ASP A 113 13.02 5.93 12.89
N LEU A 114 12.43 5.41 11.81
CA LEU A 114 11.35 6.03 11.03
C LEU A 114 10.14 5.09 10.97
N ALA A 115 8.97 5.66 11.17
CA ALA A 115 7.75 4.95 10.83
C ALA A 115 7.54 4.92 9.32
N VAL A 116 7.00 3.82 8.79
CA VAL A 116 6.65 3.67 7.39
C VAL A 116 5.26 3.06 7.25
N VAL A 117 4.50 3.51 6.27
CA VAL A 117 3.25 2.89 5.84
C VAL A 117 3.25 2.72 4.33
N ASN A 118 2.48 1.74 3.83
CA ASN A 118 2.54 1.36 2.43
C ASN A 118 1.14 1.32 1.80
N VAL A 119 1.02 2.01 0.67
CA VAL A 119 -0.14 1.93 -0.21
C VAL A 119 0.35 1.81 -1.65
N PHE A 120 -0.02 0.74 -2.37
CA PHE A 120 0.66 0.41 -3.61
C PHE A 120 -0.21 -0.38 -4.61
N HIS A 121 0.31 -0.52 -5.85
CA HIS A 121 -0.30 -1.26 -6.94
C HIS A 121 0.38 -2.62 -7.12
N ALA A 122 -0.13 -3.65 -6.40
CA ALA A 122 0.49 -4.98 -6.42
C ALA A 122 0.48 -5.64 -7.80
N GLY A 123 -0.55 -5.37 -8.63
CA GLY A 123 -0.67 -5.89 -9.99
C GLY A 123 0.48 -5.46 -10.90
N ASP A 124 1.00 -4.26 -10.68
CA ASP A 124 2.06 -3.64 -11.47
C ASP A 124 3.45 -3.79 -10.84
N GLY A 125 3.52 -4.25 -9.59
CA GLY A 125 4.77 -4.26 -8.81
C GLY A 125 5.19 -2.87 -8.32
N ASN A 126 4.32 -1.88 -8.43
CA ASN A 126 4.61 -0.49 -8.09
C ASN A 126 4.37 -0.23 -6.61
N LEU A 127 5.43 0.07 -5.87
CA LEU A 127 5.45 0.31 -4.43
C LEU A 127 5.47 1.80 -4.12
N HIS A 128 4.64 2.22 -3.16
CA HIS A 128 4.63 3.58 -2.63
C HIS A 128 4.85 3.57 -1.11
N PRO A 129 6.06 3.27 -0.62
CA PRO A 129 6.37 3.45 0.78
C PRO A 129 6.38 4.93 1.15
N LEU A 130 5.73 5.27 2.27
CA LEU A 130 5.68 6.59 2.85
C LEU A 130 6.45 6.57 4.16
N LEU A 131 7.65 7.15 4.17
CA LEU A 131 8.42 7.39 5.39
C LEU A 131 7.79 8.57 6.13
N LEU A 132 7.33 8.33 7.36
CA LEU A 132 6.58 9.29 8.16
C LEU A 132 7.53 10.03 9.11
N PHE A 133 7.37 11.36 9.22
CA PHE A 133 8.25 12.14 10.08
C PHE A 133 7.63 13.48 10.50
N ASN A 134 8.27 14.16 11.45
CA ASN A 134 7.99 15.54 11.79
C ASN A 134 9.15 16.42 11.31
N GLY A 135 8.93 17.25 10.30
CA GLY A 135 9.94 18.15 9.73
C GLY A 135 10.54 19.17 10.69
N GLN A 136 9.98 19.32 11.90
CA GLN A 136 10.54 20.19 12.95
C GLN A 136 11.64 19.50 13.79
N GLU A 137 11.81 18.18 13.64
CA GLU A 137 12.83 17.43 14.35
C GLU A 137 14.22 17.72 13.77
N PRO A 138 15.21 18.12 14.58
CA PRO A 138 16.57 18.38 14.09
C PRO A 138 17.20 17.14 13.43
N GLY A 139 17.74 17.30 12.21
CA GLY A 139 18.43 16.23 11.49
C GLY A 139 17.51 15.20 10.82
N ILE A 140 16.18 15.37 10.93
CA ILE A 140 15.22 14.41 10.40
C ILE A 140 15.34 14.24 8.88
N TYR A 141 15.58 15.31 8.13
CA TYR A 141 15.69 15.25 6.68
C TYR A 141 16.88 14.40 6.20
N ASP A 142 18.04 14.50 6.87
CA ASP A 142 19.20 13.67 6.55
C ASP A 142 18.90 12.20 6.78
N ARG A 143 18.20 11.88 7.88
CA ARG A 143 17.79 10.52 8.24
C ARG A 143 16.77 9.96 7.23
N VAL A 144 15.76 10.75 6.86
CA VAL A 144 14.74 10.38 5.87
C VAL A 144 15.37 10.16 4.48
N HIS A 145 16.27 11.05 4.06
CA HIS A 145 16.96 10.90 2.79
C HIS A 145 17.88 9.67 2.76
N ALA A 146 18.58 9.38 3.86
CA ALA A 146 19.42 8.18 3.97
C ALA A 146 18.58 6.89 3.87
N ALA A 147 17.45 6.83 4.57
CA ALA A 147 16.51 5.72 4.46
C ALA A 147 15.95 5.59 3.04
N GLY A 148 15.54 6.71 2.44
CA GLY A 148 15.02 6.75 1.09
C GLY A 148 16.01 6.24 0.05
N ALA A 149 17.27 6.63 0.13
CA ALA A 149 18.32 6.12 -0.75
C ALA A 149 18.46 4.59 -0.66
N LYS A 150 18.42 4.03 0.56
CA LYS A 150 18.47 2.57 0.76
C LYS A 150 17.24 1.84 0.21
N ILE A 151 16.04 2.43 0.32
CA ILE A 151 14.83 1.87 -0.28
C ILE A 151 14.96 1.78 -1.80
N VAL A 152 15.49 2.82 -2.43
CA VAL A 152 15.76 2.84 -3.87
C VAL A 152 16.80 1.79 -4.25
N GLU A 153 17.92 1.69 -3.51
CA GLU A 153 18.95 0.67 -3.71
C GLU A 153 18.40 -0.75 -3.59
N ALA A 154 17.56 -1.02 -2.58
CA ALA A 154 16.90 -2.31 -2.39
C ALA A 154 15.98 -2.65 -3.55
N SER A 155 15.21 -1.69 -4.04
CA SER A 155 14.31 -1.87 -5.19
C SER A 155 15.10 -2.18 -6.47
N LEU A 156 16.21 -1.49 -6.72
CA LEU A 156 17.10 -1.76 -7.85
C LEU A 156 17.76 -3.14 -7.74
N ALA A 157 18.22 -3.52 -6.54
CA ALA A 157 18.82 -4.83 -6.29
C ALA A 157 17.81 -5.97 -6.50
N ALA A 158 16.52 -5.73 -6.28
CA ALA A 158 15.45 -6.66 -6.59
C ALA A 158 15.14 -6.79 -8.10
N GLY A 159 15.84 -6.03 -8.95
CA GLY A 159 15.62 -5.99 -10.39
C GLY A 159 14.55 -4.98 -10.82
N GLY A 160 14.28 -3.99 -9.98
CA GLY A 160 13.30 -2.95 -10.18
C GLY A 160 13.83 -1.70 -10.87
N VAL A 161 13.00 -0.64 -10.87
CA VAL A 161 13.31 0.70 -11.44
C VAL A 161 12.96 1.80 -10.45
N LEU A 162 13.56 2.99 -10.65
CA LEU A 162 13.48 4.13 -9.71
C LEU A 162 12.12 4.79 -9.62
N SER A 163 11.34 4.77 -10.69
CA SER A 163 10.02 5.39 -10.74
C SER A 163 9.09 4.55 -11.57
N GLY A 164 7.86 4.35 -11.08
CA GLY A 164 6.79 3.66 -11.77
C GLY A 164 5.93 4.61 -12.58
N GLU A 165 5.42 5.64 -11.93
CA GLU A 165 4.40 6.52 -12.51
C GLU A 165 4.63 8.02 -12.26
N HIS A 166 5.42 8.41 -11.24
CA HIS A 166 5.59 9.81 -10.86
C HIS A 166 6.69 10.53 -11.67
N GLY A 167 7.66 9.78 -12.23
CA GLY A 167 8.85 10.34 -12.87
C GLY A 167 9.95 10.75 -11.86
N ILE A 168 11.06 11.22 -12.39
CA ILE A 168 12.23 11.73 -11.68
C ILE A 168 12.46 13.20 -12.01
#